data_f0287d35b31ca4d138a93a2f265acb82
#
_entry.id   f0287d35b31ca4d138a93a2f265acb82
#
_cell.length_a   1.000
_cell.length_b   1.000
_cell.length_c   1.000
_cell.angle_alpha   90.00
_cell.angle_beta   90.00
_cell.angle_gamma   90.00
#
_symmetry.space_group_name_H-M   'P 1'
#
loop_
_entity.id
_entity.type
_entity.pdbx_description
1 polymer ?
#
loop_
_entity_poly.entity_id
_entity_poly.type
_entity_poly.pdbx_seq_one_letter_code
_entity_poly.pdbx_strand_id
1 'polypeptide(L)'
;MMASPRGSTRPGRSSASGASASASGASRGSTSSPGAAGRPAFPPSVVIAVKALACELPAQCGVPLAQWSRTDLQRAVLAQGLVAEISGTTIWRWLTADAIQPWRVRSWLFPRDPAFAVKAGRILDLYERRWEGGPLGSAEYVLSADEKTSIQARLRCHATRAAQPGAPMRIEHEYVRGGAWAYHAAWDVHRAKVFGRCETTTGIAPFDRLVAQVMTQEPYRSARRVFWVVDNGSSHRGQRAIARLQAAWPTLVLVHTPIHASWLNQIEIYFSIVQRKVLTPNDFHSLAAVAERLRRFQAHYEAIAEPFEWRFTRYDLLALLNRLEERDLALPLAA
;
A
#
# COMPACT_ATOMS: atom_id res chain seq x y z
N MET A 1 -8.84 21.11 54.61
CA MET A 1 -9.91 20.38 55.33
C MET A 1 -10.15 19.10 54.51
N MET A 2 -9.56 17.97 54.94
CA MET A 2 -10.21 16.84 55.62
C MET A 2 -11.22 16.14 54.69
N ALA A 3 -11.28 14.85 54.38
CA ALA A 3 -10.52 13.68 54.83
C ALA A 3 -10.94 12.51 53.89
N SER A 4 -10.03 11.60 53.60
CA SER A 4 -10.37 10.19 53.32
C SER A 4 -10.87 9.46 54.59
N PRO A 5 -11.54 8.31 54.50
CA PRO A 5 -10.81 7.04 54.53
C PRO A 5 -11.51 5.82 53.84
N ARG A 6 -10.72 4.90 53.26
CA ARG A 6 -10.38 3.52 53.66
C ARG A 6 -11.51 2.49 53.84
N GLY A 7 -11.27 1.28 53.31
CA GLY A 7 -11.69 0.00 53.82
C GLY A 7 -12.00 -1.00 52.67
N SER A 8 -11.09 -1.90 52.23
CA SER A 8 -10.77 -3.20 52.86
C SER A 8 -11.95 -4.14 52.95
N THR A 9 -11.98 -5.25 52.20
CA THR A 9 -11.60 -6.59 52.68
C THR A 9 -11.92 -7.67 51.61
N ARG A 10 -10.97 -8.54 51.35
CA ARG A 10 -11.20 -9.95 50.93
C ARG A 10 -11.50 -10.78 52.19
N PRO A 11 -12.22 -11.90 52.09
CA PRO A 11 -11.61 -13.23 52.14
C PRO A 11 -12.36 -14.22 51.22
N GLY A 12 -11.98 -15.46 50.93
CA GLY A 12 -11.06 -16.39 51.48
C GLY A 12 -11.36 -17.77 50.86
N ARG A 13 -10.35 -18.59 50.77
CA ARG A 13 -10.29 -19.98 50.31
C ARG A 13 -11.31 -20.89 51.03
N SER A 14 -11.76 -21.97 50.34
CA SER A 14 -11.91 -23.28 51.01
C SER A 14 -11.75 -24.41 50.01
N SER A 15 -10.78 -25.27 50.34
CA SER A 15 -10.49 -26.58 49.80
C SER A 15 -11.30 -27.62 50.57
N ALA A 16 -11.77 -28.66 49.89
CA ALA A 16 -12.04 -29.94 50.55
C ALA A 16 -11.88 -31.11 49.57
N SER A 17 -11.03 -31.99 49.98
CA SER A 17 -10.72 -33.32 49.45
C SER A 17 -11.71 -34.37 50.00
N GLY A 18 -11.81 -35.52 49.32
CA GLY A 18 -12.47 -36.73 49.81
C GLY A 18 -12.79 -37.68 48.68
N ALA A 19 -11.94 -38.60 48.39
CA ALA A 19 -11.77 -39.97 48.75
C ALA A 19 -12.70 -40.98 48.05
N SER A 20 -12.02 -41.81 47.28
CA SER A 20 -12.20 -43.19 46.83
C SER A 20 -13.43 -44.02 47.28
N ALA A 21 -14.03 -44.73 46.29
CA ALA A 21 -14.52 -46.08 46.48
C ALA A 21 -14.46 -46.85 45.13
N SER A 22 -13.75 -47.96 45.17
CA SER A 22 -13.65 -48.99 44.15
C SER A 22 -14.91 -49.86 44.11
N ALA A 23 -15.40 -50.20 42.92
CA ALA A 23 -16.21 -51.41 42.75
C ALA A 23 -16.03 -51.99 41.35
N SER A 24 -15.73 -53.25 41.38
CA SER A 24 -15.38 -54.23 40.35
C SER A 24 -16.40 -54.44 39.23
N GLY A 25 -15.88 -54.68 38.03
CA GLY A 25 -16.21 -55.82 37.20
C GLY A 25 -17.51 -55.81 36.42
N ALA A 26 -17.40 -55.53 35.09
CA ALA A 26 -18.07 -56.33 34.04
C ALA A 26 -17.42 -56.04 32.69
N SER A 27 -16.71 -57.03 32.18
CA SER A 27 -16.25 -57.07 30.79
C SER A 27 -17.46 -57.15 29.83
N ARG A 28 -17.77 -56.06 29.13
CA ARG A 28 -18.60 -56.13 27.92
C ARG A 28 -17.72 -55.95 26.72
N GLY A 29 -17.77 -56.98 25.88
CA GLY A 29 -17.02 -57.02 24.60
C GLY A 29 -17.23 -55.74 23.79
N SER A 30 -16.17 -55.08 23.50
CA SER A 30 -16.11 -54.01 22.52
C SER A 30 -16.28 -54.63 21.15
N THR A 31 -17.49 -54.60 20.62
CA THR A 31 -17.67 -54.68 19.17
C THR A 31 -17.14 -53.45 18.55
N SER A 32 -15.93 -53.52 18.01
CA SER A 32 -15.36 -52.52 17.15
C SER A 32 -16.33 -52.25 15.98
N SER A 33 -16.98 -51.10 15.99
CA SER A 33 -17.70 -50.62 14.81
C SER A 33 -16.75 -50.61 13.61
N PRO A 34 -17.18 -51.08 12.44
CA PRO A 34 -16.33 -51.02 11.25
C PRO A 34 -15.99 -49.59 10.98
N GLY A 35 -14.67 -49.29 10.96
CA GLY A 35 -14.13 -47.97 10.66
C GLY A 35 -14.81 -47.41 9.44
N ALA A 36 -15.23 -46.15 9.51
CA ALA A 36 -15.77 -45.39 8.40
C ALA A 36 -14.85 -45.59 7.19
N ALA A 37 -15.41 -46.23 6.12
CA ALA A 37 -14.70 -46.42 4.86
C ALA A 37 -14.09 -45.09 4.43
N GLY A 38 -12.78 -45.03 4.32
CA GLY A 38 -12.05 -43.83 3.93
C GLY A 38 -12.67 -43.31 2.63
N ARG A 39 -12.97 -42.01 2.58
CA ARG A 39 -13.44 -41.35 1.34
C ARG A 39 -12.51 -41.75 0.22
N PRO A 40 -13.05 -42.18 -0.97
CA PRO A 40 -12.22 -42.61 -2.06
C PRO A 40 -11.17 -41.56 -2.41
N ALA A 41 -9.91 -41.96 -2.42
CA ALA A 41 -8.83 -41.09 -2.85
C ALA A 41 -9.02 -40.75 -4.32
N PHE A 42 -9.06 -39.50 -4.69
CA PHE A 42 -9.13 -39.05 -6.07
C PHE A 42 -7.87 -39.51 -6.82
N PRO A 43 -8.00 -40.02 -8.06
CA PRO A 43 -6.84 -40.37 -8.88
C PRO A 43 -5.91 -39.15 -9.08
N PRO A 44 -4.59 -39.36 -9.17
CA PRO A 44 -3.63 -38.27 -9.42
C PRO A 44 -3.97 -37.45 -10.69
N SER A 45 -4.50 -38.08 -11.72
CA SER A 45 -4.95 -37.43 -12.97
C SER A 45 -6.03 -36.37 -12.71
N VAL A 46 -6.98 -36.64 -11.82
CA VAL A 46 -8.03 -35.70 -11.44
C VAL A 46 -7.43 -34.52 -10.69
N VAL A 47 -6.50 -34.76 -9.77
CA VAL A 47 -5.81 -33.68 -9.02
C VAL A 47 -5.06 -32.76 -9.97
N ILE A 48 -4.36 -33.36 -10.96
CA ILE A 48 -3.64 -32.61 -11.99
C ILE A 48 -4.60 -31.77 -12.83
N ALA A 49 -5.70 -32.37 -13.31
CA ALA A 49 -6.69 -31.68 -14.14
C ALA A 49 -7.35 -30.50 -13.42
N VAL A 50 -7.68 -30.65 -12.13
CA VAL A 50 -8.24 -29.58 -11.32
C VAL A 50 -7.21 -28.45 -11.10
N LYS A 51 -5.94 -28.79 -10.89
CA LYS A 51 -4.86 -27.79 -10.77
C LYS A 51 -4.61 -27.07 -12.10
N ALA A 52 -4.62 -27.76 -13.22
CA ALA A 52 -4.52 -27.18 -14.55
C ALA A 52 -5.66 -26.18 -14.80
N LEU A 53 -6.91 -26.58 -14.57
CA LEU A 53 -8.07 -25.69 -14.69
C LEU A 53 -7.96 -24.45 -13.79
N ALA A 54 -7.43 -24.59 -12.57
CA ALA A 54 -7.23 -23.48 -11.66
C ALA A 54 -6.15 -22.48 -12.14
N CYS A 55 -5.23 -22.90 -13.00
CA CYS A 55 -4.19 -22.06 -13.59
C CYS A 55 -4.64 -21.35 -14.89
N GLU A 56 -5.79 -21.73 -15.44
CA GLU A 56 -6.38 -21.06 -16.60
C GLU A 56 -7.27 -19.89 -16.16
N LEU A 57 -7.39 -18.87 -17.01
CA LEU A 57 -8.34 -17.79 -16.75
C LEU A 57 -9.79 -18.32 -16.93
N PRO A 58 -10.73 -17.95 -16.05
CA PRO A 58 -12.13 -18.38 -16.18
C PRO A 58 -12.72 -18.10 -17.56
N ALA A 59 -12.40 -16.96 -18.16
CA ALA A 59 -12.87 -16.57 -19.48
C ALA A 59 -12.39 -17.52 -20.60
N GLN A 60 -11.19 -18.07 -20.46
CA GLN A 60 -10.65 -19.08 -21.41
C GLN A 60 -11.38 -20.40 -21.30
N CYS A 61 -11.98 -20.67 -20.13
CA CYS A 61 -12.82 -21.83 -19.88
C CYS A 61 -14.31 -21.57 -20.16
N GLY A 62 -14.66 -20.46 -20.84
CA GLY A 62 -16.05 -20.10 -21.16
C GLY A 62 -16.85 -19.54 -19.96
N VAL A 63 -16.22 -19.24 -18.83
CA VAL A 63 -16.87 -18.71 -17.63
C VAL A 63 -16.64 -17.19 -17.58
N PRO A 64 -17.69 -16.34 -17.55
CA PRO A 64 -17.54 -14.87 -17.63
C PRO A 64 -17.12 -14.26 -16.29
N LEU A 65 -15.98 -14.69 -15.76
CA LEU A 65 -15.40 -14.22 -14.51
C LEU A 65 -13.95 -13.75 -14.73
N ALA A 66 -13.51 -12.76 -13.95
CA ALA A 66 -12.14 -12.28 -13.99
C ALA A 66 -11.15 -13.17 -13.20
N GLN A 67 -11.63 -13.91 -12.22
CA GLN A 67 -10.83 -14.80 -11.37
C GLN A 67 -11.69 -15.91 -10.79
N TRP A 68 -11.06 -17.04 -10.45
CA TRP A 68 -11.75 -18.12 -9.79
C TRP A 68 -12.01 -17.84 -8.31
N SER A 69 -13.24 -18.00 -7.85
CA SER A 69 -13.50 -18.33 -6.45
C SER A 69 -13.44 -19.85 -6.24
N ARG A 70 -13.35 -20.28 -4.99
CA ARG A 70 -13.40 -21.73 -4.67
C ARG A 70 -14.68 -22.40 -5.16
N THR A 71 -15.80 -21.69 -5.01
CA THR A 71 -17.12 -22.19 -5.43
C THR A 71 -17.25 -22.25 -6.94
N ASP A 72 -16.75 -21.24 -7.65
CA ASP A 72 -16.85 -21.22 -9.11
C ASP A 72 -15.92 -22.25 -9.75
N LEU A 73 -14.72 -22.43 -9.19
CA LEU A 73 -13.82 -23.49 -9.64
C LEU A 73 -14.43 -24.90 -9.39
N GLN A 74 -15.06 -25.10 -8.21
CA GLN A 74 -15.78 -26.36 -7.95
C GLN A 74 -16.89 -26.61 -8.97
N ARG A 75 -17.69 -25.60 -9.30
CA ARG A 75 -18.74 -25.71 -10.32
C ARG A 75 -18.15 -26.03 -11.69
N ALA A 76 -17.06 -25.38 -12.07
CA ALA A 76 -16.40 -25.66 -13.35
C ALA A 76 -15.84 -27.07 -13.42
N VAL A 77 -15.22 -27.60 -12.36
CA VAL A 77 -14.74 -28.98 -12.26
C VAL A 77 -15.87 -29.99 -12.47
N LEU A 78 -17.02 -29.72 -11.84
CA LEU A 78 -18.21 -30.59 -12.00
C LEU A 78 -18.82 -30.46 -13.39
N ALA A 79 -18.93 -29.24 -13.93
CA ALA A 79 -19.49 -28.98 -15.26
C ALA A 79 -18.66 -29.60 -16.41
N GLN A 80 -17.33 -29.64 -16.25
CA GLN A 80 -16.41 -30.29 -17.18
C GLN A 80 -16.38 -31.81 -17.02
N GLY A 81 -17.11 -32.36 -16.06
CA GLY A 81 -17.17 -33.81 -15.83
C GLY A 81 -15.88 -34.44 -15.33
N LEU A 82 -14.97 -33.65 -14.77
CA LEU A 82 -13.69 -34.15 -14.23
C LEU A 82 -13.90 -35.12 -13.07
N VAL A 83 -14.94 -34.90 -12.28
CA VAL A 83 -15.44 -35.80 -11.24
C VAL A 83 -16.95 -35.64 -11.09
N ALA A 84 -17.61 -36.64 -10.55
CA ALA A 84 -19.03 -36.59 -10.24
C ALA A 84 -19.32 -35.73 -8.99
N GLU A 85 -18.41 -35.75 -8.01
CA GLU A 85 -18.57 -35.04 -6.77
C GLU A 85 -17.20 -34.65 -6.19
N ILE A 86 -17.07 -33.40 -5.73
CA ILE A 86 -15.89 -32.92 -5.02
C ILE A 86 -16.25 -31.72 -4.13
N SER A 87 -15.66 -31.61 -2.94
CA SER A 87 -15.86 -30.46 -2.07
C SER A 87 -14.89 -29.33 -2.42
N GLY A 88 -15.34 -28.07 -2.29
CA GLY A 88 -14.47 -26.90 -2.43
C GLY A 88 -13.30 -26.90 -1.45
N THR A 89 -13.44 -27.53 -0.27
CA THR A 89 -12.37 -27.69 0.71
C THR A 89 -11.28 -28.64 0.21
N THR A 90 -11.66 -29.70 -0.51
CA THR A 90 -10.70 -30.63 -1.13
C THR A 90 -9.89 -29.92 -2.21
N ILE A 91 -10.55 -29.17 -3.09
CA ILE A 91 -9.88 -28.35 -4.12
C ILE A 91 -8.93 -27.35 -3.46
N TRP A 92 -9.41 -26.60 -2.45
CA TRP A 92 -8.59 -25.61 -1.75
C TRP A 92 -7.33 -26.23 -1.14
N ARG A 93 -7.43 -27.41 -0.54
CA ARG A 93 -6.30 -28.13 0.04
C ARG A 93 -5.26 -28.51 -1.02
N TRP A 94 -5.69 -29.01 -2.18
CA TRP A 94 -4.79 -29.33 -3.29
C TRP A 94 -4.08 -28.11 -3.84
N LEU A 95 -4.81 -26.99 -4.03
CA LEU A 95 -4.23 -25.75 -4.53
C LEU A 95 -3.27 -25.12 -3.53
N THR A 96 -3.60 -25.17 -2.24
CA THR A 96 -2.73 -24.63 -1.19
C THR A 96 -1.42 -25.40 -1.07
N ALA A 97 -1.45 -26.73 -1.26
CA ALA A 97 -0.24 -27.54 -1.22
C ALA A 97 0.80 -27.11 -2.28
N ASP A 98 0.35 -26.61 -3.43
CA ASP A 98 1.22 -26.14 -4.51
C ASP A 98 1.26 -24.59 -4.58
N ALA A 99 0.81 -23.87 -3.55
CA ALA A 99 0.73 -22.41 -3.50
C ALA A 99 -0.07 -21.76 -4.66
N ILE A 100 -0.96 -22.51 -5.33
CA ILE A 100 -1.83 -22.01 -6.39
C ILE A 100 -2.97 -21.22 -5.76
N GLN A 101 -3.13 -19.93 -6.14
CA GLN A 101 -4.10 -19.01 -5.54
C GLN A 101 -4.89 -18.25 -6.63
N PRO A 102 -5.79 -18.91 -7.39
CA PRO A 102 -6.47 -18.32 -8.54
C PRO A 102 -7.48 -17.21 -8.18
N TRP A 103 -7.76 -17.04 -6.89
CA TRP A 103 -8.57 -15.95 -6.31
C TRP A 103 -7.75 -14.73 -5.91
N ARG A 104 -6.41 -14.70 -6.17
CA ARG A 104 -5.54 -13.56 -5.85
C ARG A 104 -5.01 -12.93 -7.11
N VAL A 105 -5.16 -11.62 -7.18
CA VAL A 105 -4.60 -10.81 -8.24
C VAL A 105 -3.42 -10.01 -7.68
N ARG A 106 -2.31 -10.02 -8.41
CA ARG A 106 -1.19 -9.10 -8.17
C ARG A 106 -0.88 -8.40 -9.47
N SER A 107 -0.78 -7.07 -9.41
CA SER A 107 -0.22 -6.33 -10.53
C SER A 107 1.28 -6.61 -10.66
N TRP A 108 1.76 -6.62 -11.87
CA TRP A 108 3.18 -6.67 -12.17
C TRP A 108 3.55 -5.45 -13.03
N LEU A 109 4.78 -4.98 -12.89
CA LEU A 109 5.27 -3.82 -13.61
C LEU A 109 5.91 -4.27 -14.91
N PHE A 110 5.48 -3.69 -16.02
CA PHE A 110 6.18 -3.76 -17.30
C PHE A 110 6.57 -2.34 -17.72
N PRO A 111 7.87 -2.02 -17.76
CA PRO A 111 8.33 -0.70 -18.14
C PRO A 111 8.02 -0.41 -19.61
N ARG A 112 7.20 0.61 -19.86
CA ARG A 112 6.89 1.07 -21.23
C ARG A 112 7.74 2.27 -21.68
N ASP A 113 8.47 2.87 -20.75
CA ASP A 113 9.38 3.99 -21.04
C ASP A 113 10.69 3.44 -21.62
N PRO A 114 11.06 3.77 -22.86
CA PRO A 114 12.32 3.30 -23.47
C PRO A 114 13.56 3.73 -22.67
N ALA A 115 13.46 4.84 -21.93
CA ALA A 115 14.52 5.34 -21.08
C ALA A 115 14.34 4.95 -19.60
N PHE A 116 13.53 3.91 -19.29
CA PHE A 116 13.19 3.52 -17.93
C PHE A 116 14.44 3.30 -17.06
N ALA A 117 15.37 2.48 -17.51
CA ALA A 117 16.59 2.15 -16.78
C ALA A 117 17.42 3.40 -16.43
N VAL A 118 17.60 4.30 -17.41
CA VAL A 118 18.37 5.53 -17.23
C VAL A 118 17.68 6.48 -16.26
N LYS A 119 16.39 6.72 -16.43
CA LYS A 119 15.63 7.64 -15.56
C LYS A 119 15.52 7.11 -14.14
N ALA A 120 15.14 5.82 -13.98
CA ALA A 120 15.07 5.17 -12.66
C ALA A 120 16.43 5.19 -11.97
N GLY A 121 17.48 4.84 -12.69
CA GLY A 121 18.83 4.85 -12.16
C GLY A 121 19.28 6.23 -11.65
N ARG A 122 18.98 7.31 -12.36
CA ARG A 122 19.29 8.67 -11.90
C ARG A 122 18.60 9.03 -10.59
N ILE A 123 17.35 8.61 -10.42
CA ILE A 123 16.60 8.84 -9.17
C ILE A 123 17.21 8.05 -8.02
N LEU A 124 17.53 6.77 -8.23
CA LEU A 124 18.18 5.94 -7.23
C LEU A 124 19.55 6.49 -6.82
N ASP A 125 20.34 6.98 -7.79
CA ASP A 125 21.59 7.67 -7.49
C ASP A 125 21.39 8.91 -6.60
N LEU A 126 20.36 9.73 -6.86
CA LEU A 126 20.04 10.88 -6.02
C LEU A 126 19.66 10.45 -4.59
N TYR A 127 18.94 9.35 -4.44
CA TYR A 127 18.58 8.81 -3.12
C TYR A 127 19.81 8.28 -2.36
N GLU A 128 20.85 7.83 -3.09
CA GLU A 128 22.16 7.47 -2.56
C GLU A 128 23.14 8.66 -2.47
N ARG A 129 22.65 9.90 -2.62
CA ARG A 129 23.46 11.14 -2.66
C ARG A 129 24.53 11.12 -3.76
N ARG A 130 24.17 10.69 -4.94
CA ARG A 130 25.07 10.67 -6.12
C ARG A 130 24.41 11.36 -7.32
N TRP A 131 25.23 11.95 -8.18
CA TRP A 131 24.80 12.51 -9.45
C TRP A 131 25.92 12.43 -10.47
N GLU A 132 25.61 11.92 -11.68
CA GLU A 132 26.57 11.78 -12.78
C GLU A 132 27.89 11.10 -12.36
N GLY A 133 27.79 10.07 -11.54
CA GLY A 133 28.92 9.27 -11.08
C GLY A 133 29.67 9.83 -9.86
N GLY A 134 29.41 11.09 -9.45
CA GLY A 134 30.03 11.71 -8.28
C GLY A 134 29.08 11.80 -7.06
N PRO A 135 29.62 11.99 -5.84
CA PRO A 135 28.81 12.24 -4.65
C PRO A 135 28.22 13.65 -4.68
N LEU A 136 27.05 13.81 -4.10
CA LEU A 136 26.45 15.15 -3.87
C LEU A 136 27.19 15.88 -2.75
N GLY A 137 27.48 17.17 -2.99
CA GLY A 137 28.05 18.07 -2.00
C GLY A 137 27.07 18.43 -0.86
N SER A 138 27.60 19.07 0.17
CA SER A 138 26.78 19.52 1.32
C SER A 138 25.75 20.59 0.98
N ALA A 139 25.97 21.38 -0.10
CA ALA A 139 25.06 22.41 -0.59
C ALA A 139 24.16 21.91 -1.74
N GLU A 140 23.94 20.59 -1.84
CA GLU A 140 23.10 19.97 -2.86
C GLU A 140 22.01 19.15 -2.17
N TYR A 141 20.75 19.42 -2.57
CA TYR A 141 19.56 18.89 -1.92
C TYR A 141 18.70 18.13 -2.90
N VAL A 142 17.98 17.12 -2.40
CA VAL A 142 17.10 16.28 -3.21
C VAL A 142 15.69 16.35 -2.63
N LEU A 143 14.77 16.84 -3.43
CA LEU A 143 13.35 16.91 -3.11
C LEU A 143 12.57 15.95 -4.00
N SER A 144 11.57 15.32 -3.41
CA SER A 144 10.59 14.48 -4.09
C SER A 144 9.25 15.19 -3.98
N ALA A 145 8.60 15.52 -5.09
CA ALA A 145 7.41 16.37 -5.09
C ALA A 145 6.31 15.83 -6.00
N ASP A 146 5.07 16.07 -5.59
CA ASP A 146 3.85 15.67 -6.30
C ASP A 146 2.61 16.36 -5.73
N GLU A 147 1.43 16.07 -6.29
CA GLU A 147 0.15 16.51 -5.77
C GLU A 147 -0.81 15.37 -5.44
N LYS A 148 -1.40 15.44 -4.23
CA LYS A 148 -2.52 14.60 -3.84
C LYS A 148 -3.82 15.33 -4.13
N THR A 149 -4.50 14.90 -5.17
CA THR A 149 -5.74 15.53 -5.65
C THR A 149 -6.97 15.04 -4.88
N SER A 150 -8.09 15.76 -5.02
CA SER A 150 -9.42 15.36 -4.55
C SER A 150 -9.53 15.08 -3.06
N ILE A 151 -8.80 15.81 -2.22
CA ILE A 151 -8.96 15.73 -0.77
C ILE A 151 -10.26 16.44 -0.38
N GLN A 152 -11.32 15.65 -0.25
CA GLN A 152 -12.66 16.17 0.04
C GLN A 152 -12.86 16.44 1.53
N ALA A 153 -13.56 17.54 1.86
CA ALA A 153 -14.20 17.67 3.15
C ALA A 153 -15.54 16.93 3.11
N ARG A 154 -15.71 15.91 3.94
CA ARG A 154 -16.95 15.14 4.08
C ARG A 154 -17.68 15.62 5.32
N LEU A 155 -18.65 16.53 5.10
CA LEU A 155 -19.41 17.15 6.18
C LEU A 155 -20.47 16.17 6.69
N ARG A 156 -20.47 15.89 7.99
CA ARG A 156 -21.42 14.98 8.65
C ARG A 156 -22.28 15.72 9.66
N CYS A 157 -23.49 15.23 9.88
CA CYS A 157 -24.38 15.79 10.89
C CYS A 157 -23.95 15.41 12.30
N HIS A 158 -23.38 14.21 12.48
CA HIS A 158 -22.99 13.70 13.79
C HIS A 158 -21.46 13.59 13.91
N ALA A 159 -20.95 13.92 15.07
CA ALA A 159 -19.53 13.81 15.38
C ALA A 159 -19.07 12.34 15.39
N THR A 160 -17.82 12.13 14.99
CA THR A 160 -17.13 10.84 15.12
C THR A 160 -17.11 10.40 16.60
N ARG A 161 -17.54 9.19 16.87
CA ARG A 161 -17.54 8.59 18.22
C ARG A 161 -16.22 7.87 18.45
N ALA A 162 -15.54 8.22 19.55
CA ALA A 162 -14.31 7.56 19.95
C ALA A 162 -14.54 6.06 20.25
N ALA A 163 -13.47 5.27 20.12
CA ALA A 163 -13.49 3.87 20.51
C ALA A 163 -13.75 3.73 22.02
N GLN A 164 -14.50 2.69 22.40
CA GLN A 164 -14.83 2.33 23.77
C GLN A 164 -14.57 0.83 23.98
N PRO A 165 -14.47 0.33 25.22
CA PRO A 165 -14.36 -1.10 25.46
C PRO A 165 -15.46 -1.90 24.74
N GLY A 166 -15.06 -2.86 23.92
CA GLY A 166 -15.97 -3.68 23.11
C GLY A 166 -16.57 -3.00 21.86
N ALA A 167 -16.23 -1.72 21.58
CA ALA A 167 -16.73 -1.02 20.39
C ALA A 167 -15.62 -0.21 19.72
N PRO A 168 -15.39 -0.41 18.39
CA PRO A 168 -14.45 0.41 17.63
C PRO A 168 -14.95 1.85 17.50
N MET A 169 -14.05 2.75 17.09
CA MET A 169 -14.42 4.10 16.66
C MET A 169 -15.46 4.03 15.55
N ARG A 170 -16.48 4.89 15.62
CA ARG A 170 -17.58 4.94 14.65
C ARG A 170 -17.69 6.31 14.01
N ILE A 171 -17.86 6.32 12.72
CA ILE A 171 -18.10 7.51 11.91
C ILE A 171 -19.43 7.37 11.20
N GLU A 172 -20.19 8.46 11.10
CA GLU A 172 -21.42 8.49 10.34
C GLU A 172 -21.16 8.15 8.87
N HIS A 173 -21.98 7.26 8.31
CA HIS A 173 -21.81 6.79 6.92
C HIS A 173 -22.14 7.90 5.91
N GLU A 174 -23.24 8.62 6.14
CA GLU A 174 -23.70 9.67 5.25
C GLU A 174 -22.89 10.96 5.44
N TYR A 175 -22.73 11.69 4.35
CA TYR A 175 -22.05 12.96 4.36
C TYR A 175 -22.43 13.83 3.16
N VAL A 176 -22.28 15.14 3.30
CA VAL A 176 -22.34 16.13 2.23
C VAL A 176 -20.92 16.51 1.81
N ARG A 177 -20.69 16.71 0.52
CA ARG A 177 -19.39 17.14 0.00
C ARG A 177 -19.21 18.64 0.22
N GLY A 178 -18.24 19.01 1.04
CA GLY A 178 -17.90 20.41 1.36
C GLY A 178 -16.78 21.01 0.51
N GLY A 179 -16.55 20.47 -0.70
CA GLY A 179 -15.46 20.88 -1.58
C GLY A 179 -14.23 19.97 -1.46
N ALA A 180 -13.20 20.28 -2.25
CA ALA A 180 -11.95 19.51 -2.28
C ALA A 180 -10.73 20.42 -2.42
N TRP A 181 -9.61 20.00 -1.83
CA TRP A 181 -8.27 20.55 -2.06
C TRP A 181 -7.42 19.64 -2.96
N ALA A 182 -6.53 20.26 -3.70
CA ALA A 182 -5.31 19.65 -4.19
C ALA A 182 -4.19 20.00 -3.20
N TYR A 183 -3.59 18.99 -2.59
CA TYR A 183 -2.48 19.16 -1.66
C TYR A 183 -1.16 18.91 -2.39
N HIS A 184 -0.46 20.00 -2.72
CA HIS A 184 0.87 19.95 -3.30
C HIS A 184 1.90 19.81 -2.18
N ALA A 185 2.84 18.89 -2.32
CA ALA A 185 3.87 18.70 -1.31
C ALA A 185 5.23 18.35 -1.92
N ALA A 186 6.29 18.75 -1.22
CA ALA A 186 7.66 18.38 -1.49
C ALA A 186 8.30 17.81 -0.22
N TRP A 187 9.01 16.70 -0.37
CA TRP A 187 9.74 15.98 0.68
C TRP A 187 11.23 16.09 0.43
N ASP A 188 11.97 16.65 1.40
CA ASP A 188 13.43 16.58 1.39
C ASP A 188 13.87 15.17 1.81
N VAL A 189 14.39 14.44 0.84
CA VAL A 189 14.71 13.01 0.95
C VAL A 189 15.71 12.70 2.06
N HIS A 190 16.68 13.59 2.28
CA HIS A 190 17.77 13.35 3.21
C HIS A 190 17.63 14.08 4.55
N ARG A 191 16.73 15.08 4.62
CA ARG A 191 16.54 15.90 5.81
C ARG A 191 15.18 15.66 6.49
N ALA A 192 14.35 14.80 5.90
CA ALA A 192 13.01 14.49 6.39
C ALA A 192 12.11 15.74 6.60
N LYS A 193 12.26 16.76 5.76
CA LYS A 193 11.47 17.98 5.83
C LYS A 193 10.38 17.99 4.78
N VAL A 194 9.18 18.43 5.16
CA VAL A 194 8.01 18.53 4.30
C VAL A 194 7.68 19.98 4.00
N PHE A 195 7.32 20.26 2.77
CA PHE A 195 6.71 21.51 2.35
C PHE A 195 5.37 21.19 1.73
N GLY A 196 4.29 21.67 2.31
CA GLY A 196 2.95 21.37 1.83
C GLY A 196 2.10 22.61 1.72
N ARG A 197 1.16 22.58 0.76
CA ARG A 197 0.16 23.63 0.56
C ARG A 197 -1.11 23.11 -0.06
N CYS A 198 -2.24 23.62 0.41
CA CYS A 198 -3.53 23.33 -0.17
C CYS A 198 -3.84 24.37 -1.25
N GLU A 199 -4.25 23.89 -2.43
CA GLU A 199 -4.62 24.69 -3.58
C GLU A 199 -6.00 24.24 -4.08
N THR A 200 -6.75 25.15 -4.69
CA THR A 200 -8.07 24.82 -5.24
C THR A 200 -7.98 23.95 -6.51
N THR A 201 -6.85 24.03 -7.19
CA THR A 201 -6.60 23.31 -8.45
C THR A 201 -5.18 22.76 -8.48
N THR A 202 -4.92 21.88 -9.42
CA THR A 202 -3.58 21.48 -9.86
C THR A 202 -3.12 22.36 -11.02
N GLY A 203 -1.89 22.17 -11.47
CA GLY A 203 -1.37 22.82 -12.67
C GLY A 203 -0.15 23.72 -12.40
N ILE A 204 0.19 24.55 -13.37
CA ILE A 204 1.45 25.31 -13.40
C ILE A 204 1.57 26.26 -12.20
N ALA A 205 0.59 27.14 -11.99
CA ALA A 205 0.68 28.16 -10.95
C ALA A 205 0.71 27.57 -9.51
N PRO A 206 -0.10 26.57 -9.13
CA PRO A 206 0.04 25.88 -7.85
C PRO A 206 1.41 25.23 -7.65
N PHE A 207 1.93 24.56 -8.67
CA PHE A 207 3.24 23.95 -8.62
C PHE A 207 4.36 25.01 -8.47
N ASP A 208 4.32 26.11 -9.25
CA ASP A 208 5.28 27.19 -9.14
C ASP A 208 5.25 27.85 -7.74
N ARG A 209 4.07 27.93 -7.10
CA ARG A 209 3.96 28.41 -5.72
C ARG A 209 4.59 27.45 -4.70
N LEU A 210 4.48 26.12 -4.92
CA LEU A 210 5.20 25.14 -4.10
C LEU A 210 6.71 25.29 -4.26
N VAL A 211 7.20 25.40 -5.51
CA VAL A 211 8.61 25.59 -5.79
C VAL A 211 9.12 26.88 -5.12
N ALA A 212 8.41 27.99 -5.27
CA ALA A 212 8.77 29.26 -4.62
C ALA A 212 8.80 29.14 -3.10
N GLN A 213 7.82 28.45 -2.49
CA GLN A 213 7.78 28.20 -1.05
C GLN A 213 9.05 27.51 -0.54
N VAL A 214 9.60 26.57 -1.30
CA VAL A 214 10.83 25.87 -0.94
C VAL A 214 12.06 26.70 -1.27
N MET A 215 12.19 27.19 -2.50
CA MET A 215 13.40 27.81 -3.02
C MET A 215 13.71 29.19 -2.39
N THR A 216 12.75 29.82 -1.71
CA THR A 216 12.97 31.06 -0.96
C THR A 216 13.49 30.83 0.47
N GLN A 217 13.52 29.59 0.95
CA GLN A 217 13.96 29.27 2.31
C GLN A 217 15.38 28.69 2.31
N GLU A 218 16.11 28.95 3.41
CA GLU A 218 17.37 28.24 3.65
C GLU A 218 17.14 26.78 4.01
N PRO A 219 17.99 25.91 3.57
CA PRO A 219 19.24 26.11 2.82
C PRO A 219 19.07 26.09 1.31
N TYR A 220 17.85 25.94 0.76
CA TYR A 220 17.60 25.78 -0.67
C TYR A 220 17.86 27.07 -1.45
N ARG A 221 17.64 28.23 -0.82
CA ARG A 221 17.91 29.54 -1.42
C ARG A 221 19.39 29.74 -1.77
N SER A 222 20.27 29.31 -0.85
CA SER A 222 21.73 29.40 -1.03
C SER A 222 22.36 28.13 -1.62
N ALA A 223 21.54 27.14 -1.99
CA ALA A 223 22.01 25.86 -2.51
C ALA A 223 22.75 26.01 -3.85
N ARG A 224 23.76 25.18 -4.05
CA ARG A 224 24.42 25.03 -5.35
C ARG A 224 23.48 24.38 -6.37
N ARG A 225 22.77 23.34 -5.98
CA ARG A 225 21.75 22.64 -6.79
C ARG A 225 20.65 22.09 -5.88
N VAL A 226 19.41 22.17 -6.36
CA VAL A 226 18.26 21.55 -5.73
C VAL A 226 17.58 20.65 -6.76
N PHE A 227 17.74 19.35 -6.60
CA PHE A 227 17.12 18.34 -7.45
C PHE A 227 15.67 18.13 -7.05
N TRP A 228 14.77 18.19 -8.02
CA TRP A 228 13.35 17.96 -7.85
C TRP A 228 12.95 16.70 -8.61
N VAL A 229 12.76 15.60 -7.88
CA VAL A 229 12.19 14.36 -8.42
C VAL A 229 10.69 14.56 -8.54
N VAL A 230 10.18 14.51 -9.76
CA VAL A 230 8.78 14.76 -10.11
C VAL A 230 8.29 13.72 -11.10
N ASP A 231 6.97 13.53 -11.18
CA ASP A 231 6.36 12.71 -12.21
C ASP A 231 6.34 13.42 -13.59
N ASN A 232 5.60 12.87 -14.54
CA ASN A 232 5.42 13.47 -15.86
C ASN A 232 4.16 14.33 -15.97
N GLY A 233 3.72 14.95 -14.87
CA GLY A 233 2.54 15.83 -14.83
C GLY A 233 2.70 17.04 -15.75
N SER A 234 1.58 17.56 -16.26
CA SER A 234 1.57 18.63 -17.25
C SER A 234 2.16 19.96 -16.76
N SER A 235 2.20 20.16 -15.44
CA SER A 235 2.72 21.40 -14.81
C SER A 235 4.24 21.54 -14.88
N HIS A 236 4.97 20.42 -14.98
CA HIS A 236 6.44 20.38 -14.94
C HIS A 236 7.06 19.52 -16.03
N ARG A 237 6.27 18.99 -16.99
CA ARG A 237 6.77 18.18 -18.09
C ARG A 237 7.28 19.00 -19.26
N GLY A 238 8.38 18.54 -19.84
CA GLY A 238 8.94 19.05 -21.11
C GLY A 238 9.80 20.29 -20.97
N GLN A 239 10.49 20.65 -22.06
CA GLN A 239 11.49 21.71 -22.08
C GLN A 239 10.96 23.10 -21.68
N ARG A 240 9.71 23.40 -22.03
CA ARG A 240 9.08 24.69 -21.64
C ARG A 240 8.93 24.82 -20.12
N ALA A 241 8.56 23.75 -19.43
CA ALA A 241 8.43 23.75 -17.97
C ALA A 241 9.82 23.85 -17.32
N ILE A 242 10.80 23.11 -17.83
CA ILE A 242 12.19 23.17 -17.35
C ILE A 242 12.73 24.61 -17.51
N ALA A 243 12.63 25.19 -18.71
CA ALA A 243 13.11 26.56 -18.98
C ALA A 243 12.43 27.61 -18.08
N ARG A 244 11.11 27.52 -17.88
CA ARG A 244 10.35 28.42 -17.00
C ARG A 244 10.87 28.36 -15.56
N LEU A 245 11.02 27.16 -15.02
CA LEU A 245 11.45 26.98 -13.62
C LEU A 245 12.92 27.36 -13.44
N GLN A 246 13.80 27.03 -14.39
CA GLN A 246 15.21 27.41 -14.31
C GLN A 246 15.45 28.89 -14.53
N ALA A 247 14.61 29.58 -15.31
CA ALA A 247 14.66 31.04 -15.42
C ALA A 247 14.35 31.73 -14.08
N ALA A 248 13.42 31.18 -13.30
CA ALA A 248 13.09 31.70 -11.97
C ALA A 248 14.06 31.20 -10.88
N TRP A 249 14.54 29.99 -11.00
CA TRP A 249 15.38 29.28 -10.03
C TRP A 249 16.55 28.58 -10.73
N PRO A 250 17.67 29.27 -11.00
CA PRO A 250 18.78 28.70 -11.78
C PRO A 250 19.45 27.47 -11.15
N THR A 251 19.35 27.31 -9.83
CA THR A 251 19.89 26.16 -9.09
C THR A 251 18.95 24.94 -9.08
N LEU A 252 17.74 25.07 -9.61
CA LEU A 252 16.75 24.01 -9.68
C LEU A 252 17.05 23.04 -10.83
N VAL A 253 17.05 21.74 -10.54
CA VAL A 253 17.22 20.67 -11.54
C VAL A 253 16.02 19.73 -11.46
N LEU A 254 15.19 19.71 -12.51
CA LEU A 254 14.07 18.75 -12.61
C LEU A 254 14.58 17.37 -13.03
N VAL A 255 14.16 16.35 -12.29
CA VAL A 255 14.45 14.95 -12.57
C VAL A 255 13.13 14.19 -12.65
N HIS A 256 12.73 13.82 -13.86
CA HIS A 256 11.46 13.17 -14.11
C HIS A 256 11.54 11.66 -13.85
N THR A 257 10.50 11.12 -13.21
CA THR A 257 10.33 9.66 -13.11
C THR A 257 10.11 9.04 -14.49
N PRO A 258 10.42 7.76 -14.68
CA PRO A 258 9.96 7.05 -15.88
C PRO A 258 8.43 7.08 -15.95
N ILE A 259 7.89 6.96 -17.16
CA ILE A 259 6.44 6.89 -17.39
C ILE A 259 5.87 5.69 -16.61
N HIS A 260 4.77 5.90 -15.89
CA HIS A 260 4.12 4.90 -15.01
C HIS A 260 4.99 4.35 -13.88
N ALA A 261 5.96 5.13 -13.40
CA ALA A 261 6.83 4.77 -12.29
C ALA A 261 6.77 5.77 -11.12
N SER A 262 5.57 6.26 -10.79
CA SER A 262 5.35 7.16 -9.63
C SER A 262 5.80 6.52 -8.31
N TRP A 263 5.83 5.19 -8.22
CA TRP A 263 6.35 4.48 -7.05
C TRP A 263 7.82 4.78 -6.72
N LEU A 264 8.59 5.30 -7.67
CA LEU A 264 9.94 5.81 -7.42
C LEU A 264 9.94 7.20 -6.74
N ASN A 265 8.80 7.88 -6.70
CA ASN A 265 8.68 9.20 -6.10
C ASN A 265 8.40 9.06 -4.59
N GLN A 266 9.37 9.36 -3.72
CA GLN A 266 9.25 9.16 -2.27
C GLN A 266 8.10 9.95 -1.62
N ILE A 267 7.64 11.05 -2.21
CA ILE A 267 6.51 11.82 -1.68
C ILE A 267 5.23 10.98 -1.56
N GLU A 268 5.09 9.93 -2.37
CA GLU A 268 3.97 9.00 -2.30
C GLU A 268 3.90 8.25 -0.96
N ILE A 269 5.04 8.00 -0.32
CA ILE A 269 5.10 7.43 1.04
C ILE A 269 4.48 8.42 2.02
N TYR A 270 4.87 9.70 1.94
CA TYR A 270 4.28 10.74 2.77
C TYR A 270 2.77 10.89 2.53
N PHE A 271 2.32 10.88 1.28
CA PHE A 271 0.89 10.91 0.96
C PHE A 271 0.12 9.71 1.51
N SER A 272 0.74 8.54 1.55
CA SER A 272 0.17 7.36 2.20
C SER A 272 0.03 7.53 3.71
N ILE A 273 1.00 8.17 4.36
CA ILE A 273 0.95 8.51 5.79
C ILE A 273 -0.17 9.53 6.05
N VAL A 274 -0.24 10.60 5.27
CA VAL A 274 -1.31 11.60 5.31
C VAL A 274 -2.68 10.95 5.16
N GLN A 275 -2.84 10.08 4.17
CA GLN A 275 -4.11 9.38 3.93
C GLN A 275 -4.55 8.59 5.17
N ARG A 276 -3.65 7.81 5.76
CA ARG A 276 -4.00 6.93 6.89
C ARG A 276 -4.16 7.68 8.21
N LYS A 277 -3.31 8.68 8.46
CA LYS A 277 -3.25 9.34 9.79
C LYS A 277 -4.05 10.64 9.88
N VAL A 278 -4.32 11.30 8.76
CA VAL A 278 -4.97 12.61 8.72
C VAL A 278 -6.34 12.56 8.06
N LEU A 279 -6.41 11.89 6.91
CA LEU A 279 -7.60 11.88 6.06
C LEU A 279 -8.52 10.68 6.30
N THR A 280 -8.18 9.80 7.23
CA THR A 280 -8.98 8.64 7.60
C THR A 280 -9.08 8.53 9.14
N PRO A 281 -10.29 8.59 9.71
CA PRO A 281 -11.54 8.89 9.04
C PRO A 281 -11.61 10.35 8.58
N ASN A 282 -12.36 10.60 7.51
CA ASN A 282 -12.60 11.96 7.02
C ASN A 282 -13.78 12.57 7.80
N ASP A 283 -13.48 13.31 8.86
CA ASP A 283 -14.44 13.86 9.84
C ASP A 283 -14.38 15.39 9.93
N PHE A 284 -14.12 16.05 8.84
CA PHE A 284 -13.94 17.49 8.79
C PHE A 284 -15.27 18.24 8.75
N HIS A 285 -15.37 19.34 9.51
CA HIS A 285 -16.54 20.20 9.52
C HIS A 285 -16.51 21.31 8.44
N SER A 286 -15.38 21.49 7.76
CA SER A 286 -15.23 22.45 6.66
C SER A 286 -14.00 22.12 5.80
N LEU A 287 -13.97 22.70 4.61
CA LEU A 287 -12.79 22.62 3.74
C LEU A 287 -11.56 23.31 4.38
N ALA A 288 -11.76 24.41 5.10
CA ALA A 288 -10.71 25.09 5.84
C ALA A 288 -10.11 24.19 6.96
N ALA A 289 -10.95 23.39 7.63
CA ALA A 289 -10.50 22.47 8.66
C ALA A 289 -9.59 21.36 8.08
N VAL A 290 -9.79 20.94 6.83
CA VAL A 290 -8.88 20.02 6.14
C VAL A 290 -7.50 20.65 5.98
N ALA A 291 -7.44 21.87 5.45
CA ALA A 291 -6.16 22.58 5.25
C ALA A 291 -5.42 22.82 6.58
N GLU A 292 -6.14 23.23 7.62
CA GLU A 292 -5.55 23.47 8.96
C GLU A 292 -5.02 22.15 9.57
N ARG A 293 -5.74 21.05 9.44
CA ARG A 293 -5.28 19.74 9.93
C ARG A 293 -4.03 19.26 9.17
N LEU A 294 -3.98 19.44 7.86
CA LEU A 294 -2.80 19.12 7.05
C LEU A 294 -1.59 19.94 7.49
N ARG A 295 -1.76 21.26 7.69
CA ARG A 295 -0.71 22.15 8.16
C ARG A 295 -0.19 21.78 9.56
N ARG A 296 -1.10 21.50 10.50
CA ARG A 296 -0.72 21.05 11.85
C ARG A 296 -0.06 19.68 11.85
N PHE A 297 -0.54 18.79 10.99
CA PHE A 297 0.09 17.48 10.86
C PHE A 297 1.50 17.59 10.28
N GLN A 298 1.72 18.45 9.29
CA GLN A 298 3.07 18.72 8.76
C GLN A 298 4.02 19.13 9.88
N ALA A 299 3.68 20.12 10.69
CA ALA A 299 4.52 20.57 11.82
C ALA A 299 4.75 19.46 12.86
N HIS A 300 3.71 18.68 13.18
CA HIS A 300 3.84 17.53 14.08
C HIS A 300 4.74 16.44 13.50
N TYR A 301 4.60 16.17 12.21
CA TYR A 301 5.36 15.12 11.53
C TYR A 301 6.84 15.51 11.41
N GLU A 302 7.16 16.73 11.04
CA GLU A 302 8.53 17.24 10.95
C GLU A 302 9.31 17.13 12.26
N ALA A 303 8.63 17.20 13.41
CA ALA A 303 9.27 17.07 14.73
C ALA A 303 9.77 15.65 15.03
N ILE A 304 9.24 14.64 14.32
CA ILE A 304 9.54 13.20 14.56
C ILE A 304 9.95 12.45 13.29
N ALA A 305 10.02 13.15 12.17
CA ALA A 305 10.32 12.52 10.89
C ALA A 305 11.82 12.21 10.78
N GLU A 306 12.08 11.05 10.19
CA GLU A 306 13.39 10.64 9.74
C GLU A 306 13.34 10.37 8.22
N PRO A 307 14.47 10.42 7.50
CA PRO A 307 14.54 10.02 6.11
C PRO A 307 13.94 8.63 5.91
N PHE A 308 13.20 8.43 4.82
CA PHE A 308 12.65 7.11 4.53
C PHE A 308 13.75 6.11 4.24
N GLU A 309 13.69 4.95 4.85
CA GLU A 309 14.57 3.83 4.52
C GLU A 309 14.21 3.31 3.12
N TRP A 310 14.92 3.80 2.11
CA TRP A 310 14.70 3.40 0.74
C TRP A 310 15.53 2.16 0.41
N ARG A 311 14.86 1.03 0.16
CA ARG A 311 15.51 -0.29 0.00
C ARG A 311 15.73 -0.71 -1.44
N PHE A 312 15.02 -0.10 -2.39
CA PHE A 312 15.15 -0.45 -3.80
C PHE A 312 16.37 0.25 -4.40
N THR A 313 17.41 -0.50 -4.64
CA THR A 313 18.72 -0.01 -5.08
C THR A 313 18.90 -0.10 -6.60
N ARG A 314 20.02 0.41 -7.10
CA ARG A 314 20.43 0.17 -8.49
C ARG A 314 20.60 -1.31 -8.83
N TYR A 315 21.08 -2.11 -7.88
CA TYR A 315 21.19 -3.55 -8.05
C TYR A 315 19.80 -4.19 -8.24
N ASP A 316 18.83 -3.81 -7.44
CA ASP A 316 17.47 -4.31 -7.55
C ASP A 316 16.82 -3.88 -8.87
N LEU A 317 17.12 -2.68 -9.36
CA LEU A 317 16.68 -2.21 -10.68
C LEU A 317 17.23 -3.11 -11.79
N LEU A 318 18.52 -3.42 -11.79
CA LEU A 318 19.14 -4.31 -12.78
C LEU A 318 18.54 -5.72 -12.69
N ALA A 319 18.40 -6.27 -11.50
CA ALA A 319 17.76 -7.56 -11.30
C ALA A 319 16.29 -7.59 -11.76
N LEU A 320 15.56 -6.48 -11.63
CA LEU A 320 14.21 -6.34 -12.17
C LEU A 320 14.22 -6.36 -13.71
N LEU A 321 15.10 -5.59 -14.35
CA LEU A 321 15.20 -5.50 -15.80
C LEU A 321 15.57 -6.84 -16.42
N ASN A 322 16.58 -7.52 -15.90
CA ASN A 322 16.97 -8.87 -16.36
C ASN A 322 15.80 -9.86 -16.29
N ARG A 323 15.05 -9.87 -15.19
CA ARG A 323 13.87 -10.75 -15.07
C ARG A 323 12.75 -10.41 -16.06
N LEU A 324 12.63 -9.15 -16.46
CA LEU A 324 11.64 -8.75 -17.47
C LEU A 324 12.06 -9.17 -18.87
N GLU A 325 13.34 -9.03 -19.22
CA GLU A 325 13.91 -9.50 -20.49
C GLU A 325 13.76 -11.03 -20.63
N GLU A 326 14.09 -11.80 -19.59
CA GLU A 326 13.90 -13.25 -19.57
C GLU A 326 12.43 -13.67 -19.80
N ARG A 327 11.49 -12.91 -19.25
CA ARG A 327 10.04 -13.18 -19.43
C ARG A 327 9.55 -12.81 -20.81
N ASP A 328 10.03 -11.72 -21.39
CA ASP A 328 9.67 -11.33 -22.77
C ASP A 328 10.17 -12.36 -23.80
N LEU A 329 11.36 -12.93 -23.57
CA LEU A 329 11.88 -14.03 -24.37
C LEU A 329 11.08 -15.34 -24.20
N ALA A 330 10.43 -15.54 -23.05
CA ALA A 330 9.64 -16.74 -22.76
C ALA A 330 8.16 -16.64 -23.21
N LEU A 331 7.66 -15.44 -23.54
CA LEU A 331 6.31 -15.28 -24.08
C LEU A 331 6.35 -15.52 -25.59
N PRO A 332 5.57 -16.47 -26.12
CA PRO A 332 5.39 -16.58 -27.57
C PRO A 332 4.81 -15.24 -28.05
N LEU A 333 5.42 -14.67 -29.11
CA LEU A 333 4.86 -13.53 -29.81
C LEU A 333 3.41 -13.85 -30.12
N ALA A 334 2.48 -13.20 -29.44
CA ALA A 334 1.07 -13.30 -29.79
C ALA A 334 0.92 -12.72 -31.19
N ALA A 335 0.65 -13.59 -32.13
CA ALA A 335 0.37 -13.28 -33.51
C ALA A 335 -0.92 -12.49 -33.66
#